data_64a889251c0393d1c3f4a014bce0617e
#
_entry.id   64a889251c0393d1c3f4a014bce0617e
#
_cell.length_a   1.000
_cell.length_b   1.000
_cell.length_c   1.000
_cell.angle_alpha   90.00
_cell.angle_beta   90.00
_cell.angle_gamma   90.00
#
_symmetry.space_group_name_H-M   'P 1'
#
loop_
_entity.id
_entity.type
_entity.pdbx_description
1 polymer ?
#
loop_
_entity_poly.entity_id
_entity_poly.type
_entity_poly.pdbx_seq_one_letter_code
_entity_poly.pdbx_strand_id
1 'polypeptide(L)'
;IPMILDGGPVGIGIESTIVDLSEETPMILRPGYITQEMLQEVLGEKVCMDPGIIASDSTRKPKAPGMKYKHYAPKADLVLVEGETDKVVARINELVREKQQLGQKVGVIATDETFLRYEADHVVSIGAREDEDAIARHLYKILREFDDWNVDAIYSESFATPRIGQAIMNRLLKAAGHQVIPV
;
A
#
# COMPACT_ATOMS: atom_id res chain seq x y z
N ILE A 1 23.41 12.33 -1.94
CA ILE A 1 23.33 12.61 -3.39
C ILE A 1 23.67 14.08 -3.58
N PRO A 2 24.67 14.44 -4.39
CA PRO A 2 25.10 15.83 -4.53
C PRO A 2 24.16 16.69 -5.41
N MET A 3 23.33 16.05 -6.24
CA MET A 3 22.39 16.74 -7.12
C MET A 3 21.19 15.84 -7.44
N ILE A 4 19.99 16.41 -7.47
CA ILE A 4 18.76 15.77 -7.92
C ILE A 4 18.14 16.66 -8.98
N LEU A 5 17.77 16.09 -10.13
CA LEU A 5 16.93 16.72 -11.14
C LEU A 5 15.50 16.25 -10.93
N ASP A 6 14.66 17.14 -10.44
CA ASP A 6 13.25 16.84 -10.16
C ASP A 6 12.40 17.18 -11.40
N GLY A 7 11.82 16.15 -12.03
CA GLY A 7 10.91 16.28 -13.17
C GLY A 7 9.45 16.53 -12.77
N GLY A 8 9.17 16.68 -11.49
CA GLY A 8 7.81 16.84 -10.96
C GLY A 8 7.05 15.52 -10.78
N PRO A 9 5.73 15.59 -10.46
CA PRO A 9 4.89 14.42 -10.19
C PRO A 9 4.77 13.49 -11.39
N VAL A 10 4.82 12.17 -11.14
CA VAL A 10 4.61 11.15 -12.17
C VAL A 10 3.13 10.77 -12.26
N GLY A 11 2.65 10.42 -13.48
CA GLY A 11 1.24 10.16 -13.74
C GLY A 11 0.70 8.90 -13.03
N ILE A 12 1.53 7.86 -12.83
CA ILE A 12 1.10 6.56 -12.26
C ILE A 12 1.33 6.49 -10.76
N GLY A 13 2.47 6.99 -10.26
CA GLY A 13 2.78 7.09 -8.83
C GLY A 13 3.30 5.80 -8.16
N ILE A 14 3.24 4.64 -8.83
CA ILE A 14 3.81 3.37 -8.36
C ILE A 14 4.85 2.83 -9.35
N GLU A 15 5.70 1.91 -8.89
CA GLU A 15 6.73 1.33 -9.75
C GLU A 15 6.13 0.40 -10.80
N SER A 16 6.91 0.20 -11.88
CA SER A 16 6.57 -0.69 -13.00
C SER A 16 6.36 -2.13 -12.57
N THR A 17 5.53 -2.85 -13.30
CA THR A 17 5.40 -4.31 -13.21
C THR A 17 6.70 -4.99 -13.61
N ILE A 18 7.12 -6.03 -12.88
CA ILE A 18 8.25 -6.89 -13.25
C ILE A 18 7.70 -8.28 -13.56
N VAL A 19 8.01 -8.77 -14.75
CA VAL A 19 7.58 -10.10 -15.22
C VAL A 19 8.82 -10.94 -15.52
N ASP A 20 8.84 -12.17 -15.02
CA ASP A 20 9.81 -13.20 -15.36
C ASP A 20 9.24 -14.04 -16.51
N LEU A 21 9.93 -14.02 -17.63
CA LEU A 21 9.61 -14.80 -18.84
C LEU A 21 10.63 -15.92 -19.09
N SER A 22 11.47 -16.25 -18.12
CA SER A 22 12.52 -17.26 -18.26
C SER A 22 12.02 -18.70 -18.05
N GLU A 23 10.83 -18.85 -17.49
CA GLU A 23 10.18 -20.15 -17.27
C GLU A 23 9.04 -20.36 -18.29
N GLU A 24 8.48 -21.58 -18.36
CA GLU A 24 7.38 -21.88 -19.30
C GLU A 24 6.13 -21.03 -19.07
N THR A 25 5.84 -20.66 -17.81
CA THR A 25 4.71 -19.82 -17.45
C THR A 25 5.20 -18.45 -17.00
N PRO A 26 4.79 -17.37 -17.69
CA PRO A 26 5.10 -16.00 -17.26
C PRO A 26 4.68 -15.74 -15.81
N MET A 27 5.57 -15.12 -15.03
CA MET A 27 5.35 -14.89 -13.61
C MET A 27 5.58 -13.42 -13.22
N ILE A 28 4.59 -12.78 -12.62
CA ILE A 28 4.72 -11.44 -12.07
C ILE A 28 5.53 -11.55 -10.77
N LEU A 29 6.68 -10.86 -10.73
CA LEU A 29 7.54 -10.75 -9.56
C LEU A 29 7.26 -9.48 -8.75
N ARG A 30 6.72 -8.44 -9.39
CA ARG A 30 6.26 -7.22 -8.73
C ARG A 30 5.04 -6.70 -9.48
N PRO A 31 3.85 -6.62 -8.84
CA PRO A 31 2.69 -6.02 -9.47
C PRO A 31 2.90 -4.50 -9.61
N GLY A 32 2.40 -3.91 -10.68
CA GLY A 32 2.45 -2.49 -11.00
C GLY A 32 1.24 -2.08 -11.82
N TYR A 33 1.36 -1.00 -12.59
CA TYR A 33 0.27 -0.48 -13.43
C TYR A 33 -0.19 -1.48 -14.50
N ILE A 34 0.75 -2.23 -15.09
CA ILE A 34 0.40 -3.32 -16.02
C ILE A 34 -0.07 -4.51 -15.18
N THR A 35 -1.36 -4.84 -15.31
CA THR A 35 -2.01 -5.87 -14.51
C THR A 35 -1.80 -7.28 -15.07
N GLN A 36 -2.18 -8.29 -14.28
CA GLN A 36 -2.12 -9.69 -14.69
C GLN A 36 -3.03 -9.94 -15.92
N GLU A 37 -4.22 -9.35 -15.91
CA GLU A 37 -5.20 -9.47 -16.99
C GLU A 37 -4.67 -8.87 -18.31
N MET A 38 -4.08 -7.67 -18.26
CA MET A 38 -3.46 -7.04 -19.42
C MET A 38 -2.35 -7.90 -20.02
N LEU A 39 -1.54 -8.52 -19.17
CA LEU A 39 -0.47 -9.43 -19.62
C LEU A 39 -1.04 -10.69 -20.24
N GLN A 40 -2.06 -11.30 -19.66
CA GLN A 40 -2.72 -12.49 -20.20
C GLN A 40 -3.38 -12.21 -21.54
N GLU A 41 -4.00 -11.03 -21.71
CA GLU A 41 -4.61 -10.62 -22.97
C GLU A 41 -3.57 -10.51 -24.11
N VAL A 42 -2.41 -9.90 -23.81
CA VAL A 42 -1.35 -9.69 -24.82
C VAL A 42 -0.60 -10.98 -25.13
N LEU A 43 -0.31 -11.80 -24.10
CA LEU A 43 0.48 -13.03 -24.26
C LEU A 43 -0.36 -14.19 -24.78
N GLY A 44 -1.70 -14.14 -24.64
CA GLY A 44 -2.61 -15.23 -25.02
C GLY A 44 -2.49 -16.48 -24.14
N GLU A 45 -1.86 -16.37 -22.97
CA GLU A 45 -1.63 -17.47 -22.05
C GLU A 45 -1.78 -17.04 -20.59
N LYS A 46 -1.83 -18.03 -19.69
CA LYS A 46 -1.93 -17.78 -18.24
C LYS A 46 -0.66 -17.13 -17.71
N VAL A 47 -0.81 -16.02 -17.00
CA VAL A 47 0.25 -15.37 -16.23
C VAL A 47 0.03 -15.68 -14.75
N CYS A 48 1.07 -16.09 -14.05
CA CYS A 48 1.02 -16.36 -12.61
C CYS A 48 1.60 -15.21 -11.79
N MET A 49 1.28 -15.19 -10.50
CA MET A 49 1.87 -14.27 -9.55
C MET A 49 2.83 -15.03 -8.62
N ASP A 50 4.01 -14.46 -8.35
CA ASP A 50 4.95 -15.10 -7.44
C ASP A 50 4.33 -15.17 -6.04
N PRO A 51 4.28 -16.35 -5.39
CA PRO A 51 3.71 -16.50 -4.06
C PRO A 51 4.35 -15.58 -2.99
N GLY A 52 5.62 -15.19 -3.18
CA GLY A 52 6.32 -14.27 -2.30
C GLY A 52 5.81 -12.81 -2.33
N ILE A 53 4.90 -12.49 -3.26
CA ILE A 53 4.24 -11.17 -3.30
C ILE A 53 3.21 -11.06 -2.17
N ILE A 54 2.52 -12.16 -1.87
CA ILE A 54 1.38 -12.21 -0.93
C ILE A 54 1.83 -12.70 0.44
N ALA A 55 2.74 -13.68 0.49
CA ALA A 55 3.18 -14.31 1.73
C ALA A 55 4.31 -13.52 2.41
N SER A 56 4.11 -13.16 3.67
CA SER A 56 5.13 -12.49 4.52
C SER A 56 6.35 -13.36 4.82
N ASP A 57 6.21 -14.67 4.71
CA ASP A 57 7.21 -15.67 5.14
C ASP A 57 7.62 -16.59 3.99
N SER A 58 8.10 -16.01 2.89
CA SER A 58 8.67 -16.86 1.86
C SER A 58 10.15 -17.14 2.17
N THR A 59 10.46 -18.41 2.41
CA THR A 59 11.84 -18.92 2.49
C THR A 59 12.56 -18.84 1.14
N ARG A 60 11.84 -18.46 0.09
CA ARG A 60 12.37 -18.35 -1.28
C ARG A 60 13.30 -17.14 -1.42
N LYS A 61 14.38 -17.32 -2.17
CA LYS A 61 15.28 -16.23 -2.55
C LYS A 61 14.51 -15.25 -3.45
N PRO A 62 14.48 -13.93 -3.13
CA PRO A 62 13.80 -12.97 -3.97
C PRO A 62 14.44 -12.90 -5.36
N LYS A 63 13.62 -12.99 -6.41
CA LYS A 63 14.06 -12.91 -7.81
C LYS A 63 14.13 -11.46 -8.32
N ALA A 64 13.49 -10.50 -7.63
CA ALA A 64 13.47 -9.10 -8.04
C ALA A 64 13.63 -8.13 -6.84
N PRO A 65 14.12 -6.89 -7.09
CA PRO A 65 14.18 -5.85 -6.07
C PRO A 65 12.80 -5.53 -5.47
N GLY A 66 12.74 -5.28 -4.16
CA GLY A 66 11.52 -4.92 -3.46
C GLY A 66 10.59 -6.09 -3.10
N MET A 67 10.99 -7.35 -3.31
CA MET A 67 10.17 -8.51 -2.95
C MET A 67 10.18 -8.84 -1.45
N LYS A 68 11.31 -8.66 -0.75
CA LYS A 68 11.52 -9.28 0.57
C LYS A 68 11.52 -8.32 1.76
N TYR A 69 11.90 -7.08 1.59
CA TYR A 69 12.13 -6.17 2.72
C TYR A 69 11.04 -5.11 2.86
N LYS A 70 10.89 -4.58 4.08
CA LYS A 70 10.11 -3.39 4.36
C LYS A 70 10.59 -2.26 3.44
N HIS A 71 9.72 -1.74 2.60
CA HIS A 71 10.05 -0.74 1.59
C HIS A 71 9.14 0.47 1.72
N TYR A 72 9.71 1.67 1.58
CA TYR A 72 8.98 2.94 1.65
C TYR A 72 8.22 3.16 2.95
N ALA A 73 8.55 2.39 3.99
CA ALA A 73 7.92 2.54 5.29
C ALA A 73 8.10 3.95 5.84
N PRO A 74 7.06 4.54 6.42
CA PRO A 74 7.19 5.72 7.25
C PRO A 74 8.03 5.42 8.50
N LYS A 75 8.45 6.46 9.22
CA LYS A 75 9.18 6.31 10.49
C LYS A 75 8.31 5.67 11.57
N ALA A 76 7.02 6.05 11.60
CA ALA A 76 6.03 5.49 12.50
C ALA A 76 5.60 4.08 12.07
N ASP A 77 5.13 3.29 13.02
CA ASP A 77 4.54 1.99 12.71
C ASP A 77 3.22 2.17 11.96
N LEU A 78 3.13 1.55 10.79
CA LEU A 78 1.94 1.50 9.96
C LEU A 78 1.24 0.15 10.13
N VAL A 79 -0.06 0.18 10.39
CA VAL A 79 -0.92 -1.01 10.52
C VAL A 79 -2.12 -0.87 9.61
N LEU A 80 -2.43 -1.92 8.83
CA LEU A 80 -3.62 -1.99 8.00
C LEU A 80 -4.78 -2.59 8.81
N VAL A 81 -5.98 -2.06 8.60
CA VAL A 81 -7.20 -2.65 9.14
C VAL A 81 -8.08 -3.07 7.96
N GLU A 82 -8.43 -4.35 7.92
CA GLU A 82 -9.13 -4.97 6.78
C GLU A 82 -10.45 -5.58 7.20
N GLY A 83 -11.50 -5.32 6.43
CA GLY A 83 -12.84 -5.86 6.66
C GLY A 83 -13.93 -4.97 6.07
N GLU A 84 -15.12 -5.11 6.62
CA GLU A 84 -16.25 -4.27 6.26
C GLU A 84 -16.03 -2.82 6.74
N THR A 85 -16.37 -1.83 5.88
CA THR A 85 -16.04 -0.41 6.09
C THR A 85 -16.43 0.12 7.47
N ASP A 86 -17.65 -0.18 7.94
CA ASP A 86 -18.09 0.35 9.25
C ASP A 86 -17.32 -0.25 10.42
N LYS A 87 -16.94 -1.52 10.33
CA LYS A 87 -16.11 -2.19 11.33
C LYS A 87 -14.67 -1.67 11.29
N VAL A 88 -14.12 -1.44 10.09
CA VAL A 88 -12.79 -0.84 9.91
C VAL A 88 -12.73 0.52 10.57
N VAL A 89 -13.70 1.40 10.29
CA VAL A 89 -13.78 2.74 10.90
C VAL A 89 -13.88 2.65 12.42
N ALA A 90 -14.75 1.80 12.94
CA ALA A 90 -14.91 1.61 14.37
C ALA A 90 -13.61 1.15 15.03
N ARG A 91 -12.94 0.14 14.44
CA ARG A 91 -11.69 -0.41 14.97
C ARG A 91 -10.54 0.58 14.92
N ILE A 92 -10.38 1.30 13.82
CA ILE A 92 -9.34 2.35 13.72
C ILE A 92 -9.57 3.43 14.78
N ASN A 93 -10.80 3.94 14.98
CA ASN A 93 -11.08 4.94 16.01
C ASN A 93 -10.83 4.41 17.44
N GLU A 94 -11.06 3.13 17.70
CA GLU A 94 -10.70 2.49 18.96
C GLU A 94 -9.18 2.51 19.16
N LEU A 95 -8.40 2.07 18.18
CA LEU A 95 -6.94 2.07 18.21
C LEU A 95 -6.36 3.48 18.32
N VAL A 96 -6.96 4.46 17.66
CA VAL A 96 -6.59 5.87 17.77
C VAL A 96 -6.74 6.35 19.22
N ARG A 97 -7.91 6.11 19.83
CA ARG A 97 -8.15 6.51 21.23
C ARG A 97 -7.19 5.83 22.22
N GLU A 98 -6.91 4.54 22.03
CA GLU A 98 -5.92 3.82 22.85
C GLU A 98 -4.54 4.48 22.79
N LYS A 99 -4.07 4.87 21.59
CA LYS A 99 -2.77 5.51 21.39
C LYS A 99 -2.73 6.93 21.96
N GLN A 100 -3.79 7.72 21.72
CA GLN A 100 -3.91 9.08 22.25
C GLN A 100 -3.95 9.12 23.77
N GLN A 101 -4.56 8.11 24.43
CA GLN A 101 -4.52 7.98 25.89
C GLN A 101 -3.10 7.76 26.43
N LEU A 102 -2.19 7.25 25.60
CA LEU A 102 -0.77 7.09 25.91
C LEU A 102 0.05 8.34 25.56
N GLY A 103 -0.60 9.42 25.13
CA GLY A 103 0.06 10.67 24.69
C GLY A 103 0.73 10.58 23.32
N GLN A 104 0.39 9.55 22.52
CA GLN A 104 0.94 9.35 21.18
C GLN A 104 0.11 10.08 20.13
N LYS A 105 0.78 10.65 19.10
CA LYS A 105 0.15 11.24 17.94
C LYS A 105 -0.14 10.18 16.90
N VAL A 106 -1.36 10.19 16.36
CA VAL A 106 -1.84 9.16 15.43
C VAL A 106 -2.21 9.77 14.08
N GLY A 107 -1.75 9.11 13.03
CA GLY A 107 -2.17 9.35 11.65
C GLY A 107 -3.15 8.30 11.13
N VAL A 108 -4.06 8.69 10.25
CA VAL A 108 -4.96 7.76 9.55
C VAL A 108 -4.94 8.04 8.05
N ILE A 109 -4.75 6.99 7.25
CA ILE A 109 -4.94 7.00 5.80
C ILE A 109 -6.35 6.48 5.51
N ALA A 110 -7.18 7.35 4.98
CA ALA A 110 -8.60 7.11 4.70
C ALA A 110 -8.91 7.29 3.21
N THR A 111 -10.12 6.95 2.80
CA THR A 111 -10.66 7.37 1.51
C THR A 111 -11.54 8.62 1.66
N ASP A 112 -11.93 9.23 0.54
CA ASP A 112 -12.83 10.40 0.56
C ASP A 112 -14.17 10.07 1.25
N GLU A 113 -14.62 8.81 1.15
CA GLU A 113 -15.89 8.33 1.72
C GLU A 113 -15.83 8.19 3.25
N THR A 114 -14.64 7.97 3.81
CA THR A 114 -14.47 7.70 5.25
C THR A 114 -13.70 8.77 6.00
N PHE A 115 -13.05 9.68 5.30
CA PHE A 115 -12.16 10.72 5.83
C PHE A 115 -12.72 11.46 7.06
N LEU A 116 -13.98 11.87 7.02
CA LEU A 116 -14.62 12.62 8.11
C LEU A 116 -15.08 11.74 9.28
N ARG A 117 -14.86 10.44 9.22
CA ARG A 117 -15.31 9.49 10.24
C ARG A 117 -14.21 9.12 11.26
N TYR A 118 -12.99 9.60 11.06
CA TYR A 118 -11.84 9.32 11.92
C TYR A 118 -11.51 10.46 12.87
N GLU A 119 -11.10 10.12 14.10
CA GLU A 119 -10.83 11.03 15.22
C GLU A 119 -9.33 11.13 15.53
N ALA A 120 -8.46 10.96 14.54
CA ALA A 120 -7.01 11.00 14.72
C ALA A 120 -6.44 12.44 14.67
N ASP A 121 -5.19 12.60 15.12
CA ASP A 121 -4.48 13.89 15.09
C ASP A 121 -4.27 14.37 13.64
N HIS A 122 -4.00 13.43 12.74
CA HIS A 122 -3.87 13.68 11.31
C HIS A 122 -4.63 12.63 10.51
N VAL A 123 -5.65 13.06 9.78
CA VAL A 123 -6.39 12.21 8.83
C VAL A 123 -6.11 12.70 7.42
N VAL A 124 -5.71 11.81 6.53
CA VAL A 124 -5.45 12.14 5.13
C VAL A 124 -6.28 11.26 4.22
N SER A 125 -7.00 11.88 3.29
CA SER A 125 -7.62 11.13 2.21
C SER A 125 -6.57 10.84 1.12
N ILE A 126 -6.52 9.58 0.71
CA ILE A 126 -5.69 9.11 -0.40
C ILE A 126 -6.42 9.27 -1.76
N GLY A 127 -7.72 9.56 -1.73
CA GLY A 127 -8.62 9.69 -2.86
C GLY A 127 -9.91 8.87 -2.68
N ALA A 128 -10.80 8.97 -3.65
CA ALA A 128 -12.01 8.14 -3.66
C ALA A 128 -11.64 6.65 -3.81
N ARG A 129 -12.35 5.76 -3.14
CA ARG A 129 -12.08 4.31 -3.12
C ARG A 129 -12.05 3.69 -4.51
N GLU A 130 -12.87 4.19 -5.43
CA GLU A 130 -12.94 3.70 -6.81
C GLU A 130 -11.88 4.32 -7.74
N ASP A 131 -11.22 5.42 -7.34
CA ASP A 131 -10.15 6.06 -8.10
C ASP A 131 -8.77 5.47 -7.74
N GLU A 132 -8.53 4.25 -8.23
CA GLU A 132 -7.26 3.55 -8.02
C GLU A 132 -6.05 4.33 -8.51
N ASP A 133 -6.21 5.13 -9.58
CA ASP A 133 -5.14 5.95 -10.14
C ASP A 133 -4.77 7.09 -9.18
N ALA A 134 -5.75 7.73 -8.53
CA ALA A 134 -5.50 8.73 -7.50
C ALA A 134 -4.80 8.11 -6.29
N ILE A 135 -5.31 6.96 -5.81
CA ILE A 135 -4.71 6.23 -4.68
C ILE A 135 -3.25 5.89 -4.97
N ALA A 136 -2.96 5.35 -6.16
CA ALA A 136 -1.60 5.00 -6.56
C ALA A 136 -0.67 6.23 -6.59
N ARG A 137 -1.14 7.36 -7.13
CA ARG A 137 -0.37 8.62 -7.21
C ARG A 137 -0.05 9.22 -5.85
N HIS A 138 -0.98 9.12 -4.89
CA HIS A 138 -0.85 9.78 -3.60
C HIS A 138 -0.11 8.95 -2.55
N LEU A 139 -0.04 7.62 -2.72
CA LEU A 139 0.43 6.69 -1.71
C LEU A 139 1.78 7.07 -1.09
N TYR A 140 2.81 7.25 -1.89
CA TYR A 140 4.15 7.55 -1.35
C TYR A 140 4.26 8.96 -0.77
N LYS A 141 3.56 9.93 -1.36
CA LYS A 141 3.50 11.28 -0.85
C LYS A 141 2.93 11.30 0.57
N ILE A 142 1.79 10.64 0.77
CA ILE A 142 1.09 10.58 2.06
C ILE A 142 1.97 9.90 3.13
N LEU A 143 2.64 8.80 2.79
CA LEU A 143 3.56 8.16 3.73
C LEU A 143 4.70 9.08 4.18
N ARG A 144 5.17 9.99 3.31
CA ARG A 144 6.19 11.00 3.69
C ARG A 144 5.61 12.16 4.49
N GLU A 145 4.39 12.59 4.22
CA GLU A 145 3.71 13.62 5.01
C GLU A 145 3.58 13.23 6.48
N PHE A 146 3.30 11.97 6.79
CA PHE A 146 3.29 11.47 8.18
C PHE A 146 4.67 11.54 8.84
N ASP A 147 5.76 11.35 8.08
CA ASP A 147 7.12 11.54 8.61
C ASP A 147 7.38 13.00 9.00
N ASP A 148 6.85 13.98 8.24
CA ASP A 148 6.99 15.39 8.50
C ASP A 148 6.16 15.85 9.71
N TRP A 149 5.00 15.22 9.95
CA TRP A 149 4.15 15.51 11.11
C TRP A 149 4.62 14.81 12.39
N ASN A 150 5.62 13.93 12.30
CA ASN A 150 6.18 13.18 13.42
C ASN A 150 5.09 12.48 14.24
N VAL A 151 4.22 11.72 13.55
CA VAL A 151 3.26 10.84 14.21
C VAL A 151 3.96 9.61 14.77
N ASP A 152 3.39 9.02 15.84
CA ASP A 152 3.94 7.84 16.53
C ASP A 152 3.37 6.53 15.96
N ALA A 153 2.14 6.57 15.43
CA ALA A 153 1.47 5.42 14.81
C ALA A 153 0.63 5.86 13.62
N ILE A 154 0.48 4.98 12.64
CA ILE A 154 -0.36 5.20 11.46
C ILE A 154 -1.27 4.00 11.27
N TYR A 155 -2.56 4.25 11.07
CA TYR A 155 -3.53 3.25 10.67
C TYR A 155 -4.02 3.54 9.25
N SER A 156 -4.28 2.50 8.48
CA SER A 156 -4.79 2.62 7.12
C SER A 156 -5.91 1.63 6.87
N GLU A 157 -6.89 2.05 6.11
CA GLU A 157 -7.82 1.13 5.45
C GLU A 157 -7.07 0.26 4.43
N SER A 158 -7.67 -0.88 4.03
CA SER A 158 -7.22 -1.66 2.90
C SER A 158 -7.87 -1.16 1.59
N PHE A 159 -7.14 -1.28 0.50
CA PHE A 159 -7.55 -0.82 -0.84
C PHE A 159 -7.53 -1.98 -1.84
N ALA A 160 -8.08 -3.14 -1.44
CA ALA A 160 -8.19 -4.31 -2.30
C ALA A 160 -9.22 -4.03 -3.41
N THR A 161 -8.76 -3.57 -4.54
CA THR A 161 -9.54 -3.22 -5.72
C THR A 161 -9.11 -4.07 -6.93
N PRO A 162 -9.97 -4.25 -7.95
CA PRO A 162 -9.77 -5.29 -8.95
C PRO A 162 -8.63 -5.05 -9.95
N ARG A 163 -8.24 -3.79 -10.23
CA ARG A 163 -7.22 -3.47 -11.26
C ARG A 163 -5.83 -3.32 -10.67
N ILE A 164 -5.45 -2.09 -10.32
CA ILE A 164 -4.13 -1.80 -9.74
C ILE A 164 -4.10 -1.93 -8.23
N GLY A 165 -5.22 -2.28 -7.61
CA GLY A 165 -5.32 -2.50 -6.16
C GLY A 165 -4.32 -3.52 -5.63
N GLN A 166 -4.01 -4.56 -6.39
CA GLN A 166 -2.94 -5.50 -6.01
C GLN A 166 -1.58 -4.81 -5.88
N ALA A 167 -1.27 -3.86 -6.79
CA ALA A 167 -0.04 -3.11 -6.73
C ALA A 167 -0.03 -2.15 -5.53
N ILE A 168 -1.14 -1.46 -5.28
CA ILE A 168 -1.32 -0.56 -4.14
C ILE A 168 -1.15 -1.34 -2.84
N MET A 169 -1.91 -2.44 -2.66
CA MET A 169 -1.84 -3.27 -1.46
C MET A 169 -0.46 -3.89 -1.24
N ASN A 170 0.23 -4.31 -2.30
CA ASN A 170 1.59 -4.82 -2.17
C ASN A 170 2.54 -3.76 -1.57
N ARG A 171 2.41 -2.48 -1.96
CA ARG A 171 3.21 -1.37 -1.40
C ARG A 171 2.84 -1.08 0.03
N LEU A 172 1.55 -1.01 0.31
CA LEU A 172 1.04 -0.74 1.64
C LEU A 172 1.45 -1.84 2.64
N LEU A 173 1.25 -3.10 2.27
CA LEU A 173 1.66 -4.25 3.08
C LEU A 173 3.16 -4.24 3.37
N LYS A 174 4.00 -3.91 2.39
CA LYS A 174 5.45 -3.79 2.60
C LYS A 174 5.82 -2.59 3.46
N ALA A 175 5.15 -1.45 3.30
CA ALA A 175 5.35 -0.29 4.16
C ALA A 175 4.94 -0.61 5.62
N ALA A 176 3.86 -1.37 5.80
CA ALA A 176 3.36 -1.83 7.10
C ALA A 176 4.16 -3.01 7.70
N GLY A 177 5.13 -3.57 6.96
CA GLY A 177 5.81 -4.79 7.41
C GLY A 177 4.85 -5.98 7.59
N HIS A 178 3.80 -6.05 6.77
CA HIS A 178 2.72 -7.04 6.80
C HIS A 178 1.88 -7.03 8.09
N GLN A 179 1.84 -5.92 8.82
CA GLN A 179 0.94 -5.78 9.96
C GLN A 179 -0.48 -5.50 9.48
N VAL A 180 -1.38 -6.47 9.69
CA VAL A 180 -2.80 -6.39 9.30
C VAL A 180 -3.68 -6.85 10.45
N ILE A 181 -4.74 -6.09 10.73
CA ILE A 181 -5.78 -6.42 11.71
C ILE A 181 -7.09 -6.71 10.94
N PRO A 182 -7.56 -7.96 10.88
CA PRO A 182 -8.86 -8.27 10.30
C PRO A 182 -9.99 -7.93 11.27
N VAL A 183 -11.17 -7.45 10.75
CA VAL A 183 -12.37 -7.08 11.52
C VAL A 183 -13.67 -7.55 10.87
#